data_db67ab94733e0f493a3b0cf3c3bd040b
#
_entry.id   db67ab94733e0f493a3b0cf3c3bd040b
#
_cell.length_a   1.000
_cell.length_b   1.000
_cell.length_c   1.000
_cell.angle_alpha   90.00
_cell.angle_beta   90.00
_cell.angle_gamma   90.00
#
_symmetry.space_group_name_H-M   'P 1'
#
loop_
_entity.id
_entity.type
_entity.pdbx_description
1 polymer ?
#
loop_
_entity_poly.entity_id
_entity_poly.type
_entity_poly.pdbx_seq_one_letter_code
_entity_poly.pdbx_strand_id
1 'polypeptide(L)'
;MLYDQHVDRVYRLAYRLAGEDELARDFTQETFIRAFQRLKDFRSDSSFGTWIHTIATSVSLNGLRKVKKFRTRESSLDDALTVGAVTRRAEPDLKERLKQAIDNLPEGYRTVFVMHDVEGYTHEEIAAALGVQPGTSKAQLFRARAKLREALADFAGEWVS
;
A
#
# COMPACT_ATOMS: atom_id res chain seq x y z
N MET A 1 3.78 -16.88 19.76
CA MET A 1 2.51 -16.95 19.01
C MET A 1 2.65 -16.35 17.63
N LEU A 2 1.98 -16.94 16.65
CA LEU A 2 2.03 -16.46 15.26
C LEU A 2 1.56 -15.00 15.12
N TYR A 3 0.57 -14.59 15.90
CA TYR A 3 0.11 -13.22 15.90
C TYR A 3 1.23 -12.24 16.26
N ASP A 4 1.91 -12.49 17.36
CA ASP A 4 2.96 -11.58 17.85
C ASP A 4 4.15 -11.48 16.88
N GLN A 5 4.43 -12.56 16.15
CA GLN A 5 5.55 -12.59 15.19
C GLN A 5 5.25 -11.80 13.91
N HIS A 6 3.98 -11.68 13.52
CA HIS A 6 3.60 -11.13 12.22
C HIS A 6 2.79 -9.84 12.29
N VAL A 7 2.27 -9.48 13.46
CA VAL A 7 1.36 -8.33 13.59
C VAL A 7 1.99 -7.01 13.15
N ASP A 8 3.24 -6.76 13.56
CA ASP A 8 3.92 -5.51 13.23
C ASP A 8 4.14 -5.37 11.72
N ARG A 9 4.51 -6.45 11.08
CA ARG A 9 4.77 -6.46 9.65
C ARG A 9 3.48 -6.31 8.84
N VAL A 10 2.42 -6.98 9.25
CA VAL A 10 1.09 -6.83 8.64
C VAL A 10 0.58 -5.41 8.81
N TYR A 11 0.73 -4.83 10.01
CA TYR A 11 0.33 -3.45 10.26
C TYR A 11 1.10 -2.47 9.36
N ARG A 12 2.42 -2.64 9.24
CA ARG A 12 3.23 -1.76 8.39
C ARG A 12 2.80 -1.83 6.94
N LEU A 13 2.51 -3.02 6.43
CA LEU A 13 1.99 -3.19 5.07
C LEU A 13 0.64 -2.49 4.91
N ALA A 14 -0.27 -2.74 5.84
CA ALA A 14 -1.60 -2.11 5.83
C ALA A 14 -1.49 -0.58 5.90
N TYR A 15 -0.60 -0.07 6.74
CA TYR A 15 -0.38 1.38 6.86
C TYR A 15 0.20 1.98 5.57
N ARG A 16 1.15 1.30 4.93
CA ARG A 16 1.71 1.77 3.66
C ARG A 16 0.65 1.85 2.56
N LEU A 17 -0.29 0.91 2.56
CA LEU A 17 -1.38 0.90 1.58
C LEU A 17 -2.47 1.92 1.93
N ALA A 18 -2.83 2.05 3.19
CA ALA A 18 -3.95 2.88 3.63
C ALA A 18 -3.58 4.35 3.87
N GLY A 19 -2.36 4.59 4.39
CA GLY A 19 -1.92 5.92 4.76
C GLY A 19 -2.54 6.49 6.03
N GLU A 20 -3.38 5.73 6.72
CA GLU A 20 -4.08 6.14 7.94
C GLU A 20 -3.98 5.06 9.01
N ASP A 21 -3.70 5.47 10.25
CA ASP A 21 -3.52 4.54 11.38
C ASP A 21 -4.80 3.74 11.68
N GLU A 22 -5.94 4.39 11.70
CA GLU A 22 -7.22 3.75 12.00
C GLU A 22 -7.55 2.66 10.99
N LEU A 23 -7.42 2.96 9.70
CA LEU A 23 -7.63 1.97 8.63
C LEU A 23 -6.62 0.84 8.71
N ALA A 24 -5.35 1.16 8.98
CA ALA A 24 -4.31 0.16 9.10
C ALA A 24 -4.60 -0.83 10.25
N ARG A 25 -5.07 -0.35 11.37
CA ARG A 25 -5.48 -1.20 12.50
C ARG A 25 -6.66 -2.10 12.14
N ASP A 26 -7.67 -1.54 11.49
CA ASP A 26 -8.84 -2.30 11.06
C ASP A 26 -8.46 -3.40 10.06
N PHE A 27 -7.62 -3.07 9.09
CA PHE A 27 -7.17 -4.02 8.08
C PHE A 27 -6.28 -5.11 8.69
N THR A 28 -5.44 -4.74 9.66
CA THR A 28 -4.61 -5.71 10.40
C THR A 28 -5.49 -6.70 11.15
N GLN A 29 -6.47 -6.22 11.88
CA GLN A 29 -7.40 -7.06 12.63
C GLN A 29 -8.16 -8.00 11.70
N GLU A 30 -8.73 -7.46 10.62
CA GLU A 30 -9.46 -8.25 9.62
C GLU A 30 -8.57 -9.31 8.97
N THR A 31 -7.31 -8.97 8.71
CA THR A 31 -6.33 -9.91 8.13
C THR A 31 -6.16 -11.14 9.02
N PHE A 32 -5.98 -10.94 10.32
CA PHE A 32 -5.78 -12.05 11.25
C PHE A 32 -7.07 -12.86 11.44
N ILE A 33 -8.23 -12.21 11.46
CA ILE A 33 -9.51 -12.91 11.50
C ILE A 33 -9.64 -13.85 10.29
N ARG A 34 -9.38 -13.36 9.10
CA ARG A 34 -9.45 -14.17 7.87
C ARG A 34 -8.39 -15.26 7.85
N ALA A 35 -7.17 -14.96 8.30
CA ALA A 35 -6.10 -15.93 8.37
C ALA A 35 -6.49 -17.10 9.26
N PHE A 36 -7.04 -16.83 10.45
CA PHE A 36 -7.48 -17.89 11.35
C PHE A 36 -8.65 -18.68 10.78
N GLN A 37 -9.59 -18.04 10.10
CA GLN A 37 -10.70 -18.74 9.44
C GLN A 37 -10.23 -19.65 8.30
N ARG A 38 -9.13 -19.29 7.62
CA ARG A 38 -8.60 -20.01 6.47
C ARG A 38 -7.34 -20.81 6.79
N LEU A 39 -7.03 -21.00 8.05
CA LEU A 39 -5.81 -21.70 8.43
C LEU A 39 -5.73 -23.12 7.85
N LYS A 40 -6.88 -23.76 7.66
CA LYS A 40 -6.98 -25.08 7.02
C LYS A 40 -6.55 -25.07 5.55
N ASP A 41 -6.63 -23.92 4.89
CA ASP A 41 -6.28 -23.78 3.47
C ASP A 41 -4.79 -23.51 3.27
N PHE A 42 -4.05 -23.26 4.36
CA PHE A 42 -2.61 -23.04 4.29
C PHE A 42 -1.91 -24.37 4.00
N ARG A 43 -1.29 -24.46 2.82
CA ARG A 43 -0.68 -25.72 2.31
C ARG A 43 0.82 -25.78 2.46
N SER A 44 1.44 -24.84 3.15
CA SER A 44 2.90 -24.78 3.30
C SER A 44 3.68 -24.64 1.98
N ASP A 45 3.02 -24.27 0.89
CA ASP A 45 3.68 -23.98 -0.39
C ASP A 45 4.51 -22.70 -0.33
N SER A 46 4.22 -21.84 0.62
CA SER A 46 4.98 -20.64 0.94
C SER A 46 5.12 -20.55 2.45
N SER A 47 5.97 -19.62 2.93
CA SER A 47 6.05 -19.36 4.36
C SER A 47 4.70 -18.78 4.86
N PHE A 48 4.42 -19.00 6.14
CA PHE A 48 3.24 -18.42 6.76
C PHE A 48 3.22 -16.89 6.61
N GLY A 49 4.38 -16.25 6.75
CA GLY A 49 4.50 -14.81 6.56
C GLY A 49 4.07 -14.35 5.17
N THR A 50 4.50 -15.05 4.12
CA THR A 50 4.09 -14.75 2.74
C THR A 50 2.59 -14.96 2.56
N TRP A 51 2.05 -16.04 3.07
CA TRP A 51 0.64 -16.35 2.99
C TRP A 51 -0.22 -15.28 3.66
N ILE A 52 0.13 -14.91 4.91
CA ILE A 52 -0.65 -13.90 5.64
C ILE A 52 -0.52 -12.51 4.99
N HIS A 53 0.62 -12.21 4.38
CA HIS A 53 0.79 -10.95 3.64
C HIS A 53 -0.10 -10.88 2.40
N THR A 54 -0.31 -11.98 1.72
CA THR A 54 -1.26 -12.06 0.61
C THR A 54 -2.67 -11.74 1.08
N ILE A 55 -3.07 -12.28 2.23
CA ILE A 55 -4.37 -11.97 2.85
C ILE A 55 -4.42 -10.49 3.24
N ALA A 56 -3.38 -9.96 3.86
CA ALA A 56 -3.30 -8.56 4.28
C ALA A 56 -3.46 -7.61 3.10
N THR A 57 -2.82 -7.90 1.98
CA THR A 57 -2.93 -7.11 0.76
C THR A 57 -4.36 -7.13 0.22
N SER A 58 -4.97 -8.30 0.14
CA SER A 58 -6.35 -8.45 -0.31
C SER A 58 -7.33 -7.70 0.58
N VAL A 59 -7.20 -7.84 1.89
CA VAL A 59 -8.03 -7.13 2.87
C VAL A 59 -7.89 -5.62 2.72
N SER A 60 -6.66 -5.13 2.64
CA SER A 60 -6.37 -3.69 2.54
C SER A 60 -6.93 -3.11 1.24
N LEU A 61 -6.76 -3.79 0.12
CA LEU A 61 -7.30 -3.34 -1.16
C LEU A 61 -8.82 -3.31 -1.18
N ASN A 62 -9.45 -4.37 -0.69
CA ASN A 62 -10.91 -4.42 -0.63
C ASN A 62 -11.46 -3.36 0.31
N GLY A 63 -10.79 -3.15 1.45
CA GLY A 63 -11.14 -2.12 2.40
C GLY A 63 -11.00 -0.72 1.82
N LEU A 64 -9.92 -0.45 1.10
CA LEU A 64 -9.70 0.85 0.45
C LEU A 64 -10.73 1.12 -0.65
N ARG A 65 -11.12 0.11 -1.41
CA ARG A 65 -12.19 0.24 -2.41
C ARG A 65 -13.51 0.64 -1.77
N LYS A 66 -13.85 0.05 -0.63
CA LYS A 66 -15.07 0.41 0.11
C LYS A 66 -15.00 1.84 0.64
N VAL A 67 -13.87 2.23 1.21
CA VAL A 67 -13.65 3.60 1.71
C VAL A 67 -13.73 4.60 0.57
N LYS A 68 -13.12 4.30 -0.57
CA LYS A 68 -13.17 5.15 -1.76
C LYS A 68 -14.60 5.34 -2.26
N LYS A 69 -15.39 4.28 -2.34
CA LYS A 69 -16.80 4.37 -2.73
C LYS A 69 -17.58 5.25 -1.76
N PHE A 70 -17.34 5.09 -0.46
CA PHE A 70 -17.99 5.87 0.58
C PHE A 70 -17.61 7.34 0.47
N ARG A 71 -16.31 7.64 0.36
CA ARG A 71 -15.80 9.01 0.23
C ARG A 71 -16.24 9.68 -1.07
N THR A 72 -16.37 8.93 -2.16
CA THR A 72 -16.86 9.45 -3.44
C THR A 72 -18.33 9.85 -3.34
N ARG A 73 -19.13 9.10 -2.58
CA ARG A 73 -20.53 9.46 -2.33
C ARG A 73 -20.67 10.70 -1.46
N GLU A 74 -19.75 10.91 -0.51
CA GLU A 74 -19.74 12.10 0.34
C GLU A 74 -19.03 13.30 -0.32
N SER A 75 -18.02 13.06 -1.16
CA SER A 75 -17.17 14.12 -1.71
C SER A 75 -17.84 14.97 -2.78
N SER A 76 -19.03 14.61 -3.24
CA SER A 76 -19.84 15.55 -4.02
C SER A 76 -20.18 16.82 -3.24
N LEU A 77 -19.94 16.83 -1.91
CA LEU A 77 -20.22 17.95 -1.01
C LEU A 77 -18.96 18.58 -0.42
N ASP A 78 -17.81 17.92 -0.42
CA ASP A 78 -16.65 18.35 0.38
C ASP A 78 -15.31 18.41 -0.38
N ASP A 79 -15.30 18.36 -1.70
CA ASP A 79 -14.05 18.38 -2.49
C ASP A 79 -13.20 19.65 -2.25
N ALA A 80 -13.77 20.66 -1.64
CA ALA A 80 -13.07 21.93 -1.40
C ALA A 80 -12.25 21.94 -0.10
N LEU A 81 -12.46 20.99 0.81
CA LEU A 81 -11.88 21.05 2.15
C LEU A 81 -10.66 20.17 2.37
N THR A 82 -10.37 19.23 1.48
CA THR A 82 -9.28 18.26 1.66
C THR A 82 -7.94 18.70 1.07
N VAL A 83 -7.90 19.82 0.36
CA VAL A 83 -6.68 20.32 -0.29
C VAL A 83 -5.88 21.27 0.61
N GLY A 84 -6.36 21.55 1.81
CA GLY A 84 -5.94 22.73 2.52
C GLY A 84 -4.92 22.60 3.64
N ALA A 85 -4.44 21.43 3.97
CA ALA A 85 -3.57 21.32 5.14
C ALA A 85 -2.16 20.84 4.77
N VAL A 86 -1.49 21.57 3.88
CA VAL A 86 -0.03 21.47 3.81
C VAL A 86 0.50 22.41 4.89
N THR A 87 0.60 21.92 6.10
CA THR A 87 1.43 22.57 7.10
C THR A 87 2.87 22.53 6.58
N ARG A 88 3.38 23.71 6.28
CA ARG A 88 4.80 23.88 5.98
C ARG A 88 5.61 23.50 7.23
N ARG A 89 5.98 22.25 7.32
CA ARG A 89 7.00 21.81 8.27
C ARG A 89 8.36 22.07 7.64
N ALA A 90 9.38 22.21 8.49
CA ALA A 90 10.78 22.24 8.08
C ALA A 90 11.04 21.20 6.99
N GLU A 91 11.90 21.51 6.04
CA GLU A 91 12.19 20.66 4.89
C GLU A 91 12.27 19.19 5.27
N PRO A 92 11.36 18.35 4.77
CA PRO A 92 11.38 16.93 5.08
C PRO A 92 12.64 16.29 4.50
N ASP A 93 13.25 15.39 5.26
CA ASP A 93 14.36 14.61 4.76
C ASP A 93 13.92 13.70 3.59
N LEU A 94 14.87 13.06 2.93
CA LEU A 94 14.58 12.21 1.78
C LEU A 94 13.59 11.10 2.11
N LYS A 95 13.70 10.53 3.30
CA LYS A 95 12.81 9.46 3.76
C LYS A 95 11.35 9.94 3.83
N GLU A 96 11.14 11.12 4.39
CA GLU A 96 9.81 11.70 4.52
C GLU A 96 9.24 12.14 3.16
N ARG A 97 10.08 12.71 2.30
CA ARG A 97 9.68 13.05 0.92
C ARG A 97 9.29 11.82 0.12
N LEU A 98 10.06 10.75 0.25
CA LEU A 98 9.76 9.48 -0.41
C LEU A 98 8.42 8.92 0.08
N LYS A 99 8.20 8.95 1.39
CA LYS A 99 6.94 8.51 1.98
C LYS A 99 5.76 9.32 1.42
N GLN A 100 5.88 10.65 1.37
CA GLN A 100 4.84 11.51 0.82
C GLN A 100 4.60 11.24 -0.66
N ALA A 101 5.66 11.03 -1.42
CA ALA A 101 5.55 10.72 -2.84
C ALA A 101 4.81 9.40 -3.08
N ILE A 102 5.11 8.39 -2.26
CA ILE A 102 4.40 7.10 -2.33
C ILE A 102 2.93 7.28 -1.96
N ASP A 103 2.65 8.01 -0.89
CA ASP A 103 1.27 8.26 -0.43
C ASP A 103 0.44 9.01 -1.48
N ASN A 104 1.09 9.83 -2.30
CA ASN A 104 0.43 10.60 -3.36
C ASN A 104 0.26 9.85 -4.68
N LEU A 105 0.84 8.66 -4.81
CA LEU A 105 0.64 7.85 -6.00
C LEU A 105 -0.83 7.43 -6.15
N PRO A 106 -1.34 7.33 -7.38
CA PRO A 106 -2.63 6.69 -7.60
C PRO A 106 -2.64 5.30 -6.97
N GLU A 107 -3.79 4.87 -6.47
CA GLU A 107 -3.93 3.65 -5.67
C GLU A 107 -3.31 2.41 -6.34
N GLY A 108 -3.59 2.21 -7.63
CA GLY A 108 -3.05 1.05 -8.36
C GLY A 108 -1.54 1.07 -8.48
N TYR A 109 -0.97 2.24 -8.75
CA TYR A 109 0.49 2.41 -8.85
C TYR A 109 1.15 2.21 -7.50
N ARG A 110 0.58 2.81 -6.45
CA ARG A 110 1.09 2.67 -5.07
C ARG A 110 1.08 1.22 -4.63
N THR A 111 0.00 0.52 -4.87
CA THR A 111 -0.16 -0.88 -4.47
C THR A 111 0.91 -1.75 -5.11
N VAL A 112 1.09 -1.67 -6.42
CA VAL A 112 2.08 -2.48 -7.12
C VAL A 112 3.50 -2.09 -6.69
N PHE A 113 3.78 -0.81 -6.53
CA PHE A 113 5.09 -0.34 -6.06
C PHE A 113 5.41 -0.90 -4.66
N VAL A 114 4.49 -0.77 -3.72
CA VAL A 114 4.70 -1.26 -2.35
C VAL A 114 4.89 -2.78 -2.35
N MET A 115 4.06 -3.51 -3.08
CA MET A 115 4.18 -4.96 -3.12
C MET A 115 5.49 -5.43 -3.74
N HIS A 116 5.88 -4.84 -4.85
CA HIS A 116 7.07 -5.29 -5.58
C HIS A 116 8.37 -4.73 -4.98
N ASP A 117 8.48 -3.40 -4.89
CA ASP A 117 9.76 -2.76 -4.54
C ASP A 117 10.00 -2.71 -3.03
N VAL A 118 8.95 -2.68 -2.22
CA VAL A 118 9.09 -2.64 -0.76
C VAL A 118 8.99 -4.04 -0.14
N GLU A 119 7.99 -4.81 -0.55
CA GLU A 119 7.71 -6.12 0.06
C GLU A 119 8.34 -7.30 -0.70
N GLY A 120 8.81 -7.09 -1.92
CA GLY A 120 9.55 -8.11 -2.66
C GLY A 120 8.71 -9.18 -3.36
N TYR A 121 7.44 -8.91 -3.62
CA TYR A 121 6.58 -9.83 -4.37
C TYR A 121 6.93 -9.83 -5.86
N THR A 122 6.79 -10.99 -6.51
CA THR A 122 6.92 -11.07 -7.96
C THR A 122 5.66 -10.51 -8.65
N HIS A 123 5.79 -10.16 -9.93
CA HIS A 123 4.63 -9.69 -10.71
C HIS A 123 3.54 -10.75 -10.82
N GLU A 124 3.92 -12.02 -10.87
CA GLU A 124 2.98 -13.14 -10.91
C GLU A 124 2.19 -13.21 -9.60
N GLU A 125 2.86 -13.06 -8.47
CA GLU A 125 2.21 -13.04 -7.15
C GLU A 125 1.28 -11.83 -7.00
N ILE A 126 1.74 -10.66 -7.45
CA ILE A 126 0.93 -9.43 -7.42
C ILE A 126 -0.31 -9.59 -8.30
N ALA A 127 -0.12 -10.09 -9.52
CA ALA A 127 -1.21 -10.31 -10.46
C ALA A 127 -2.28 -11.24 -9.88
N ALA A 128 -1.84 -12.33 -9.25
CA ALA A 128 -2.76 -13.28 -8.61
C ALA A 128 -3.52 -12.61 -7.46
N ALA A 129 -2.84 -11.82 -6.64
CA ALA A 129 -3.46 -11.14 -5.49
C ALA A 129 -4.46 -10.06 -5.94
N LEU A 130 -4.16 -9.34 -7.01
CA LEU A 130 -4.99 -8.22 -7.49
C LEU A 130 -6.04 -8.64 -8.51
N GLY A 131 -5.97 -9.86 -9.03
CA GLY A 131 -6.88 -10.30 -10.09
C GLY A 131 -6.60 -9.63 -11.43
N VAL A 132 -5.35 -9.33 -11.74
CA VAL A 132 -4.90 -8.70 -12.98
C VAL A 132 -3.88 -9.57 -13.69
N GLN A 133 -3.48 -9.20 -14.88
CA GLN A 133 -2.42 -9.89 -15.60
C GLN A 133 -1.03 -9.43 -15.13
N PRO A 134 0.01 -10.30 -15.18
CA PRO A 134 1.36 -9.89 -14.81
C PRO A 134 1.87 -8.68 -15.62
N GLY A 135 1.48 -8.57 -16.89
CA GLY A 135 1.81 -7.40 -17.71
C GLY A 135 1.22 -6.10 -17.18
N THR A 136 0.02 -6.15 -16.63
CA THR A 136 -0.60 -5.00 -15.97
C THR A 136 0.20 -4.57 -14.75
N SER A 137 0.65 -5.53 -13.94
CA SER A 137 1.50 -5.26 -12.78
C SER A 137 2.80 -4.57 -13.21
N LYS A 138 3.46 -5.08 -14.24
CA LYS A 138 4.70 -4.48 -14.77
C LYS A 138 4.48 -3.06 -15.27
N ALA A 139 3.39 -2.82 -16.00
CA ALA A 139 3.07 -1.49 -16.53
C ALA A 139 2.79 -0.51 -15.39
N GLN A 140 2.07 -0.93 -14.36
CA GLN A 140 1.79 -0.09 -13.20
C GLN A 140 3.04 0.24 -12.41
N LEU A 141 3.95 -0.72 -12.24
CA LEU A 141 5.23 -0.48 -11.59
C LEU A 141 6.07 0.55 -12.36
N PHE A 142 6.12 0.40 -13.68
CA PHE A 142 6.83 1.35 -14.53
C PHE A 142 6.30 2.78 -14.35
N ARG A 143 4.99 2.94 -14.34
CA ARG A 143 4.36 4.25 -14.17
C ARG A 143 4.54 4.79 -12.76
N ALA A 144 4.48 3.93 -11.75
CA ALA A 144 4.72 4.31 -10.37
C ALA A 144 6.14 4.86 -10.19
N ARG A 145 7.13 4.14 -10.72
CA ARG A 145 8.53 4.57 -10.65
C ARG A 145 8.77 5.89 -11.39
N ALA A 146 8.12 6.08 -12.54
CA ALA A 146 8.21 7.32 -13.29
C ALA A 146 7.69 8.50 -12.50
N LYS A 147 6.53 8.34 -11.84
CA LYS A 147 5.95 9.38 -11.00
C LYS A 147 6.80 9.68 -9.76
N LEU A 148 7.39 8.66 -9.17
CA LEU A 148 8.30 8.85 -8.04
C LEU A 148 9.57 9.61 -8.44
N ARG A 149 10.15 9.28 -9.58
CA ARG A 149 11.30 10.01 -10.10
C ARG A 149 10.96 11.48 -10.36
N GLU A 150 9.80 11.74 -10.92
CA GLU A 150 9.31 13.10 -11.15
C GLU A 150 9.13 13.85 -9.83
N ALA A 151 8.49 13.23 -8.85
CA ALA A 151 8.24 13.84 -7.54
C ALA A 151 9.53 14.12 -6.77
N LEU A 152 10.60 13.35 -7.01
CA LEU A 152 11.88 13.47 -6.33
C LEU A 152 12.95 14.14 -7.19
N ALA A 153 12.61 14.62 -8.38
CA ALA A 153 13.55 15.22 -9.32
C ALA A 153 14.33 16.39 -8.73
N ASP A 154 13.63 17.26 -8.00
CA ASP A 154 14.25 18.42 -7.36
C ASP A 154 15.30 17.99 -6.32
N PHE A 155 15.01 16.92 -5.60
CA PHE A 155 15.92 16.38 -4.59
C PHE A 155 17.14 15.73 -5.24
N ALA A 156 16.95 14.99 -6.33
CA ALA A 156 18.03 14.37 -7.08
C ALA A 156 18.94 15.42 -7.76
N GLY A 157 18.37 16.53 -8.19
CA GLY A 157 19.10 17.64 -8.78
C GLY A 157 20.12 18.29 -7.86
N GLU A 158 19.84 18.30 -6.56
CA GLU A 158 20.76 18.83 -5.55
C GLU A 158 21.98 17.91 -5.33
N TRP A 159 21.87 16.65 -5.66
CA TRP A 159 22.94 15.66 -5.46
C TRP A 159 23.82 15.45 -6.70
N VAL A 160 23.35 15.88 -7.86
CA VAL A 160 24.03 15.63 -9.14
C VAL A 160 24.79 16.88 -9.64
N SER A 161 24.57 18.02 -9.00
CA SER A 161 25.30 19.24 -9.37
C SER A 161 26.71 19.29 -8.73
#